data_8aa31a69d9b9813d9533fddcba6a965c
#
_entry.id   8aa31a69d9b9813d9533fddcba6a965c
#
_cell.length_a   1.000
_cell.length_b   1.000
_cell.length_c   1.000
_cell.angle_alpha   90.00
_cell.angle_beta   90.00
_cell.angle_gamma   90.00
#
_symmetry.space_group_name_H-M   'P 1'
#
loop_
_entity.id
_entity.type
_entity.pdbx_description
1 polymer ?
#
loop_
_entity_poly.entity_id
_entity_poly.type
_entity_poly.pdbx_seq_one_letter_code
_entity_poly.pdbx_strand_id
1 'polypeptide(L)'
;MSRNIKVEVNSIRLEETSDTPILLLLDPTTQKVLPIWIGTIEAVSIAYAQEGILHDRPQTHDLLIDIVDALDGNINEVNISNIDNDTYFANLILKNGNGLVTLSARPSDAIAIALRLNIPVTVNEDLFETHSIDLIVDSSNEIEEFKEFIQDVKPEDFS
;
A
#
# COMPACT_ATOMS: atom_id res chain seq x y z
N MET A 1 -15.19 -19.62 -7.62
CA MET A 1 -14.14 -18.63 -7.89
C MET A 1 -14.29 -17.45 -6.96
N SER A 2 -13.23 -17.13 -6.25
CA SER A 2 -13.26 -15.95 -5.40
C SER A 2 -13.19 -14.68 -6.26
N ARG A 3 -13.96 -13.70 -5.87
CA ARG A 3 -13.97 -12.37 -6.51
C ARG A 3 -12.92 -11.50 -5.85
N ASN A 4 -12.50 -10.48 -6.55
CA ASN A 4 -11.68 -9.43 -5.99
C ASN A 4 -12.55 -8.19 -5.73
N ILE A 5 -12.39 -7.60 -4.58
CA ILE A 5 -13.09 -6.35 -4.26
C ILE A 5 -12.12 -5.18 -4.36
N LYS A 6 -12.62 -4.07 -4.84
CA LYS A 6 -11.84 -2.84 -4.93
C LYS A 6 -11.80 -2.17 -3.56
N VAL A 7 -10.60 -1.78 -3.13
CA VAL A 7 -10.40 -1.11 -1.86
C VAL A 7 -9.67 0.22 -2.07
N GLU A 8 -9.75 1.06 -1.05
CA GLU A 8 -9.06 2.34 -1.01
C GLU A 8 -8.02 2.31 0.10
N VAL A 9 -6.87 2.93 -0.15
CA VAL A 9 -5.86 3.11 0.90
C VAL A 9 -6.37 4.22 1.81
N ASN A 10 -6.84 3.84 3.00
CA ASN A 10 -7.49 4.78 3.90
C ASN A 10 -6.48 5.59 4.71
N SER A 11 -5.69 4.90 5.53
CA SER A 11 -4.76 5.58 6.43
C SER A 11 -3.70 4.61 6.92
N ILE A 12 -2.66 5.19 7.52
CA ILE A 12 -1.68 4.43 8.28
C ILE A 12 -1.84 4.84 9.74
N ARG A 13 -1.93 3.86 10.63
CA ARG A 13 -2.01 4.06 12.07
C ARG A 13 -0.81 3.42 12.76
N LEU A 14 -0.47 3.91 13.93
CA LEU A 14 0.55 3.28 14.76
C LEU A 14 -0.12 2.41 15.82
N GLU A 15 0.40 1.20 16.00
CA GLU A 15 -0.04 0.33 17.07
C GLU A 15 0.41 0.90 18.41
N GLU A 16 -0.52 1.04 19.37
CA GLU A 16 -0.27 1.75 20.63
C GLU A 16 0.90 1.19 21.44
N THR A 17 1.10 -0.13 21.41
CA THR A 17 2.08 -0.80 22.26
C THR A 17 3.47 -0.91 21.63
N SER A 18 3.56 -0.94 20.30
CA SER A 18 4.83 -1.23 19.59
C SER A 18 5.26 -0.14 18.63
N ASP A 19 4.42 0.87 18.41
CA ASP A 19 4.62 1.90 17.39
C ASP A 19 4.81 1.33 15.97
N THR A 20 4.32 0.11 15.75
CA THR A 20 4.36 -0.52 14.42
C THR A 20 3.27 0.07 13.52
N PRO A 21 3.63 0.53 12.31
CA PRO A 21 2.62 1.06 11.40
C PRO A 21 1.66 -0.03 10.91
N ILE A 22 0.39 0.34 10.83
CA ILE A 22 -0.68 -0.50 10.32
C ILE A 22 -1.31 0.23 9.14
N LEU A 23 -1.26 -0.40 7.97
CA LEU A 23 -1.92 0.11 6.77
C LEU A 23 -3.37 -0.37 6.75
N LEU A 24 -4.31 0.53 6.52
CA LEU A 24 -5.73 0.19 6.47
C LEU A 24 -6.25 0.31 5.04
N LEU A 25 -6.74 -0.81 4.50
CA LEU A 25 -7.37 -0.87 3.19
C LEU A 25 -8.88 -0.91 3.38
N LEU A 26 -9.58 0.11 2.91
CA LEU A 26 -11.01 0.30 3.13
C LEU A 26 -11.83 -0.23 1.96
N ASP A 27 -12.84 -1.05 2.28
CA ASP A 27 -13.92 -1.32 1.35
C ASP A 27 -14.99 -0.24 1.54
N PRO A 28 -15.16 0.66 0.56
CA PRO A 28 -16.10 1.77 0.71
C PRO A 28 -17.56 1.32 0.78
N THR A 29 -17.87 0.11 0.30
CA THR A 29 -19.23 -0.42 0.33
C THR A 29 -19.65 -0.86 1.73
N THR A 30 -18.78 -1.59 2.43
CA THR A 30 -19.09 -2.15 3.77
C THR A 30 -18.56 -1.31 4.91
N GLN A 31 -17.69 -0.34 4.63
CA GLN A 31 -16.98 0.46 5.63
C GLN A 31 -16.11 -0.38 6.56
N LYS A 32 -15.67 -1.54 6.09
CA LYS A 32 -14.71 -2.38 6.78
C LYS A 32 -13.32 -2.15 6.24
N VAL A 33 -12.32 -2.41 7.07
CA VAL A 33 -10.91 -2.24 6.70
C VAL A 33 -10.14 -3.53 6.90
N LEU A 34 -9.17 -3.75 6.02
CA LEU A 34 -8.19 -4.81 6.16
C LEU A 34 -6.92 -4.20 6.73
N PRO A 35 -6.54 -4.55 7.97
CA PRO A 35 -5.29 -4.04 8.54
C PRO A 35 -4.11 -4.89 8.08
N ILE A 36 -3.03 -4.23 7.66
CA ILE A 36 -1.78 -4.89 7.26
C ILE A 36 -0.64 -4.22 8.01
N TRP A 37 0.09 -4.97 8.84
CA TRP A 37 1.26 -4.47 9.53
C TRP A 37 2.40 -4.33 8.54
N ILE A 38 3.07 -3.18 8.55
CA ILE A 38 4.16 -2.86 7.62
C ILE A 38 5.35 -2.26 8.37
N GLY A 39 6.51 -2.21 7.71
CA GLY A 39 7.68 -1.57 8.28
C GLY A 39 7.60 -0.06 8.26
N THR A 40 8.39 0.58 9.11
CA THR A 40 8.42 2.04 9.23
C THR A 40 8.85 2.72 7.93
N ILE A 41 9.88 2.20 7.29
CA ILE A 41 10.40 2.77 6.03
C ILE A 41 9.34 2.68 4.93
N GLU A 42 8.67 1.54 4.84
CA GLU A 42 7.59 1.32 3.88
C GLU A 42 6.41 2.25 4.14
N ALA A 43 6.06 2.43 5.42
CA ALA A 43 4.99 3.34 5.81
C ALA A 43 5.26 4.78 5.39
N VAL A 44 6.51 5.23 5.54
CA VAL A 44 6.93 6.57 5.13
C VAL A 44 6.79 6.74 3.61
N SER A 45 7.20 5.74 2.83
CA SER A 45 7.08 5.78 1.37
C SER A 45 5.61 5.90 0.93
N ILE A 46 4.72 5.15 1.58
CA ILE A 46 3.28 5.22 1.32
C ILE A 46 2.74 6.60 1.68
N ALA A 47 3.13 7.12 2.85
CA ALA A 47 2.67 8.43 3.31
C ALA A 47 3.11 9.55 2.37
N TYR A 48 4.33 9.51 1.87
CA TYR A 48 4.80 10.48 0.88
C TYR A 48 3.92 10.46 -0.36
N ALA A 49 3.57 9.27 -0.84
CA ALA A 49 2.69 9.14 -2.00
C ALA A 49 1.28 9.69 -1.70
N GLN A 50 0.72 9.40 -0.52
CA GLN A 50 -0.60 9.92 -0.13
C GLN A 50 -0.63 11.44 -0.02
N GLU A 51 0.44 12.04 0.50
CA GLU A 51 0.53 13.49 0.68
C GLU A 51 1.00 14.22 -0.59
N GLY A 52 1.30 13.49 -1.66
CA GLY A 52 1.78 14.07 -2.90
C GLY A 52 3.14 14.72 -2.79
N ILE A 53 3.98 14.27 -1.87
CA ILE A 53 5.31 14.81 -1.66
C ILE A 53 6.23 14.34 -2.77
N LEU A 54 6.81 15.28 -3.50
CA LEU A 54 7.77 15.01 -4.56
C LEU A 54 9.18 15.24 -4.05
N HIS A 55 10.09 14.38 -4.48
CA HIS A 55 11.50 14.47 -4.14
C HIS A 55 12.31 14.93 -5.36
N ASP A 56 13.43 15.61 -5.13
CA ASP A 56 14.31 16.07 -6.20
C ASP A 56 14.86 14.89 -7.03
N ARG A 57 15.04 13.76 -6.40
CA ARG A 57 15.49 12.54 -7.06
C ARG A 57 14.50 11.41 -6.80
N PRO A 58 14.34 10.48 -7.76
CA PRO A 58 13.42 9.37 -7.57
C PRO A 58 13.83 8.51 -6.37
N GLN A 59 12.88 8.22 -5.51
CA GLN A 59 13.04 7.26 -4.43
C GLN A 59 12.85 5.85 -4.98
N THR A 60 13.00 4.82 -4.14
CA THR A 60 12.97 3.43 -4.58
C THR A 60 11.73 3.08 -5.41
N HIS A 61 10.55 3.44 -4.93
CA HIS A 61 9.31 3.11 -5.64
C HIS A 61 9.14 3.95 -6.91
N ASP A 62 9.61 5.20 -6.90
CA ASP A 62 9.62 6.03 -8.11
C ASP A 62 10.55 5.42 -9.16
N LEU A 63 11.71 4.93 -8.74
CA LEU A 63 12.66 4.30 -9.65
C LEU A 63 12.08 3.01 -10.26
N LEU A 64 11.37 2.21 -9.47
CA LEU A 64 10.70 1.01 -10.00
C LEU A 64 9.73 1.37 -11.13
N ILE A 65 8.96 2.42 -10.94
CA ILE A 65 8.02 2.91 -11.95
C ILE A 65 8.76 3.39 -13.19
N ASP A 66 9.85 4.14 -13.01
CA ASP A 66 10.68 4.63 -14.11
C ASP A 66 11.27 3.48 -14.91
N ILE A 67 11.70 2.42 -14.24
CA ILE A 67 12.25 1.22 -14.92
C ILE A 67 11.19 0.55 -15.78
N VAL A 68 9.98 0.37 -15.22
CA VAL A 68 8.88 -0.23 -15.98
C VAL A 68 8.55 0.62 -17.22
N ASP A 69 8.47 1.94 -17.05
CA ASP A 69 8.22 2.88 -18.16
C ASP A 69 9.32 2.79 -19.23
N ALA A 70 10.56 2.76 -18.79
CA ALA A 70 11.72 2.71 -19.69
C ALA A 70 11.72 1.44 -20.55
N LEU A 71 11.08 0.36 -20.06
CA LEU A 71 10.96 -0.92 -20.75
C LEU A 71 9.62 -1.06 -21.47
N ASP A 72 8.91 0.04 -21.68
CA ASP A 72 7.62 0.10 -22.38
C ASP A 72 6.52 -0.74 -21.71
N GLY A 73 6.59 -0.89 -20.40
CA GLY A 73 5.59 -1.59 -19.61
C GLY A 73 4.64 -0.63 -18.90
N ASN A 74 3.53 -1.18 -18.43
CA ASN A 74 2.57 -0.45 -17.59
C ASN A 74 2.15 -1.32 -16.42
N ILE A 75 2.09 -0.73 -15.23
CA ILE A 75 1.53 -1.40 -14.07
C ILE A 75 0.05 -1.03 -14.01
N ASN A 76 -0.82 -2.04 -14.13
CA ASN A 76 -2.25 -1.82 -14.30
C ASN A 76 -3.07 -1.96 -13.01
N GLU A 77 -2.65 -2.85 -12.13
CA GLU A 77 -3.40 -3.17 -10.92
C GLU A 77 -2.50 -3.78 -9.87
N VAL A 78 -2.88 -3.58 -8.62
CA VAL A 78 -2.29 -4.27 -7.47
C VAL A 78 -3.37 -5.12 -6.84
N ASN A 79 -3.07 -6.39 -6.57
CA ASN A 79 -4.00 -7.31 -5.95
C ASN A 79 -3.39 -7.92 -4.69
N ILE A 80 -4.09 -7.81 -3.56
CA ILE A 80 -3.74 -8.54 -2.33
C ILE A 80 -4.42 -9.89 -2.44
N SER A 81 -3.64 -10.93 -2.70
CA SER A 81 -4.15 -12.20 -3.18
C SER A 81 -4.26 -13.29 -2.12
N ASN A 82 -3.43 -13.23 -1.09
CA ASN A 82 -3.30 -14.33 -0.16
C ASN A 82 -2.70 -13.90 1.17
N ILE A 83 -2.93 -14.73 2.19
CA ILE A 83 -2.25 -14.64 3.48
C ILE A 83 -1.79 -16.03 3.87
N ASP A 84 -0.56 -16.16 4.35
CA ASP A 84 0.03 -17.41 4.82
C ASP A 84 0.92 -17.12 6.01
N ASN A 85 0.70 -17.79 7.15
CA ASN A 85 1.42 -17.57 8.39
C ASN A 85 1.48 -16.07 8.77
N ASP A 86 0.33 -15.42 8.74
CA ASP A 86 0.17 -13.98 9.05
C ASP A 86 0.91 -13.04 8.10
N THR A 87 1.42 -13.56 6.98
CA THR A 87 2.09 -12.78 5.95
C THR A 87 1.18 -12.60 4.74
N TYR A 88 0.89 -11.35 4.40
CA TYR A 88 0.09 -11.04 3.22
C TYR A 88 0.96 -11.04 1.97
N PHE A 89 0.37 -11.51 0.88
CA PHE A 89 1.01 -11.56 -0.44
C PHE A 89 0.25 -10.67 -1.41
N ALA A 90 0.99 -9.98 -2.24
CA ALA A 90 0.42 -9.12 -3.27
C ALA A 90 0.97 -9.49 -4.64
N ASN A 91 0.25 -9.09 -5.66
CA ASN A 91 0.66 -9.21 -7.04
C ASN A 91 0.60 -7.84 -7.72
N LEU A 92 1.64 -7.53 -8.48
CA LEU A 92 1.62 -6.44 -9.45
C LEU A 92 1.21 -7.04 -10.80
N ILE A 93 0.18 -6.49 -11.38
CA ILE A 93 -0.29 -6.93 -12.70
C ILE A 93 0.17 -5.90 -13.72
N LEU A 94 1.10 -6.32 -14.57
CA LEU A 94 1.76 -5.47 -15.55
C LEU A 94 1.36 -5.88 -16.95
N LYS A 95 1.45 -4.92 -17.86
CA LYS A 95 1.28 -5.17 -19.28
C LYS A 95 2.50 -4.66 -20.05
N ASN A 96 2.97 -5.47 -21.00
CA ASN A 96 3.99 -5.07 -21.96
C ASN A 96 3.59 -5.52 -23.36
N GLY A 97 4.49 -5.38 -24.33
CA GLY A 97 4.20 -5.79 -25.72
C GLY A 97 3.90 -7.28 -25.90
N ASN A 98 4.28 -8.11 -24.92
CA ASN A 98 4.07 -9.57 -24.95
C ASN A 98 2.83 -10.02 -24.17
N GLY A 99 2.08 -9.09 -23.57
CA GLY A 99 0.86 -9.40 -22.84
C GLY A 99 0.96 -9.07 -21.34
N LEU A 100 0.16 -9.77 -20.55
CA LEU A 100 0.10 -9.55 -19.11
C LEU A 100 1.15 -10.36 -18.36
N VAL A 101 1.77 -9.73 -17.37
CA VAL A 101 2.76 -10.35 -16.49
C VAL A 101 2.32 -10.10 -15.05
N THR A 102 2.38 -11.12 -14.22
CA THR A 102 2.05 -11.02 -12.80
C THR A 102 3.33 -11.23 -11.98
N LEU A 103 3.66 -10.26 -11.14
CA LEU A 103 4.83 -10.33 -10.26
C LEU A 103 4.38 -10.34 -8.81
N SER A 104 4.99 -11.23 -8.02
CA SER A 104 4.78 -11.24 -6.58
C SER A 104 5.50 -10.05 -5.93
N ALA A 105 4.85 -9.45 -4.96
CA ALA A 105 5.39 -8.29 -4.23
C ALA A 105 4.91 -8.29 -2.80
N ARG A 106 5.63 -7.59 -1.92
CA ARG A 106 5.09 -7.29 -0.61
C ARG A 106 3.95 -6.27 -0.75
N PRO A 107 2.87 -6.40 0.04
CA PRO A 107 1.76 -5.44 -0.02
C PRO A 107 2.21 -3.98 0.10
N SER A 108 3.14 -3.69 1.01
CA SER A 108 3.63 -2.31 1.20
C SER A 108 4.26 -1.72 -0.06
N ASP A 109 5.09 -2.50 -0.76
CA ASP A 109 5.72 -2.03 -2.00
C ASP A 109 4.69 -1.85 -3.10
N ALA A 110 3.77 -2.80 -3.24
CA ALA A 110 2.72 -2.75 -4.25
C ALA A 110 1.81 -1.52 -4.05
N ILE A 111 1.43 -1.24 -2.82
CA ILE A 111 0.58 -0.10 -2.49
C ILE A 111 1.31 1.22 -2.68
N ALA A 112 2.60 1.29 -2.31
CA ALA A 112 3.41 2.49 -2.56
C ALA A 112 3.45 2.83 -4.06
N ILE A 113 3.54 1.82 -4.91
CA ILE A 113 3.49 1.98 -6.37
C ILE A 113 2.08 2.40 -6.82
N ALA A 114 1.04 1.71 -6.31
CA ALA A 114 -0.34 2.00 -6.71
C ALA A 114 -0.75 3.44 -6.42
N LEU A 115 -0.35 3.97 -5.28
CA LEU A 115 -0.65 5.35 -4.91
C LEU A 115 0.03 6.36 -5.83
N ARG A 116 1.26 6.09 -6.26
CA ARG A 116 1.99 6.96 -7.18
C ARG A 116 1.38 6.99 -8.57
N LEU A 117 0.88 5.85 -9.02
CA LEU A 117 0.28 5.70 -10.35
C LEU A 117 -1.22 5.92 -10.36
N ASN A 118 -1.84 6.00 -9.20
CA ASN A 118 -3.30 6.12 -9.05
C ASN A 118 -4.04 4.97 -9.77
N ILE A 119 -3.54 3.75 -9.59
CA ILE A 119 -4.12 2.53 -10.16
C ILE A 119 -4.94 1.77 -9.13
N PRO A 120 -5.85 0.88 -9.56
CA PRO A 120 -6.69 0.14 -8.63
C PRO A 120 -5.92 -0.78 -7.70
N VAL A 121 -6.41 -0.87 -6.45
CA VAL A 121 -5.98 -1.87 -5.48
C VAL A 121 -7.18 -2.76 -5.20
N THR A 122 -6.98 -4.07 -5.35
CA THR A 122 -8.03 -5.04 -5.07
C THR A 122 -7.56 -6.04 -4.02
N VAL A 123 -8.52 -6.66 -3.34
CA VAL A 123 -8.26 -7.70 -2.35
C VAL A 123 -9.16 -8.89 -2.67
N ASN A 124 -8.64 -10.09 -2.55
CA ASN A 124 -9.44 -11.31 -2.64
C ASN A 124 -10.61 -11.22 -1.65
N GLU A 125 -11.83 -11.44 -2.13
CA GLU A 125 -13.04 -11.27 -1.33
C GLU A 125 -13.05 -12.15 -0.09
N ASP A 126 -12.69 -13.43 -0.22
CA ASP A 126 -12.67 -14.37 0.90
C ASP A 126 -11.65 -13.94 1.97
N LEU A 127 -10.50 -13.47 1.53
CA LEU A 127 -9.47 -12.96 2.43
C LEU A 127 -9.97 -11.72 3.16
N PHE A 128 -10.61 -10.81 2.45
CA PHE A 128 -11.15 -9.59 3.05
C PHE A 128 -12.24 -9.91 4.08
N GLU A 129 -13.19 -10.76 3.73
CA GLU A 129 -14.26 -11.16 4.65
C GLU A 129 -13.73 -11.80 5.92
N THR A 130 -12.69 -12.63 5.81
CA THR A 130 -12.12 -13.34 6.95
C THR A 130 -11.32 -12.43 7.88
N HIS A 131 -10.59 -11.47 7.33
CA HIS A 131 -9.58 -10.69 8.06
C HIS A 131 -9.93 -9.22 8.26
N SER A 132 -11.00 -8.72 7.65
CA SER A 132 -11.40 -7.32 7.82
C SER A 132 -12.04 -7.08 9.18
N ILE A 133 -11.94 -5.85 9.63
CA ILE A 133 -12.54 -5.38 10.88
C ILE A 133 -13.32 -4.10 10.60
N ASP A 134 -14.20 -3.74 11.54
CA ASP A 134 -14.94 -2.50 11.42
C ASP A 134 -14.01 -1.30 11.59
N LEU A 135 -14.20 -0.30 10.75
CA LEU A 135 -13.43 0.93 10.87
C LEU A 135 -13.90 1.69 12.11
N ILE A 136 -13.02 1.78 13.11
CA ILE A 136 -13.28 2.59 14.29
C ILE A 136 -12.83 4.01 13.96
N VAL A 137 -13.82 4.88 13.72
CA VAL A 137 -13.58 6.30 13.45
C VAL A 137 -13.34 6.98 14.80
N ASP A 138 -12.17 6.75 15.37
CA ASP A 138 -11.79 7.50 16.55
C ASP A 138 -10.32 7.84 16.45
N SER A 139 -10.02 8.99 15.80
CA SER A 139 -8.70 9.56 16.05
C SER A 139 -8.18 10.41 14.92
N SER A 140 -8.65 11.63 14.89
CA SER A 140 -7.88 12.73 14.32
C SER A 140 -6.46 12.75 14.91
N ASN A 141 -6.26 12.25 16.13
CA ASN A 141 -4.98 12.25 16.82
C ASN A 141 -3.97 11.26 16.23
N GLU A 142 -4.40 10.06 15.84
CA GLU A 142 -3.50 9.04 15.31
C GLU A 142 -2.90 9.44 13.95
N ILE A 143 -3.70 10.09 13.11
CA ILE A 143 -3.24 10.59 11.81
C ILE A 143 -2.22 11.72 12.02
N GLU A 144 -2.47 12.61 12.98
CA GLU A 144 -1.55 13.69 13.31
C GLU A 144 -0.23 13.17 13.89
N GLU A 145 -0.29 12.17 14.76
CA GLU A 145 0.91 11.53 15.31
C GLU A 145 1.78 10.92 14.22
N PHE A 146 1.18 10.27 13.24
CA PHE A 146 1.92 9.70 12.13
C PHE A 146 2.51 10.79 11.23
N LYS A 147 1.78 11.88 10.99
CA LYS A 147 2.29 13.02 10.23
C LYS A 147 3.49 13.66 10.93
N GLU A 148 3.43 13.82 12.24
CA GLU A 148 4.57 14.31 13.02
C GLU A 148 5.76 13.38 12.92
N PHE A 149 5.53 12.09 13.00
CA PHE A 149 6.56 11.07 12.84
C PHE A 149 7.25 11.18 11.48
N ILE A 150 6.51 11.40 10.39
CA ILE A 150 7.06 11.56 9.05
C ILE A 150 7.94 12.81 8.95
N GLN A 151 7.53 13.90 9.59
CA GLN A 151 8.28 15.16 9.58
C GLN A 151 9.66 15.03 10.24
N ASP A 152 9.78 14.14 11.21
CA ASP A 152 11.04 13.88 11.91
C ASP A 152 11.98 12.94 11.15
N VAL A 153 11.48 12.24 10.13
CA VAL A 153 12.29 11.34 9.30
C VAL A 153 12.99 12.14 8.21
N LYS A 154 14.31 12.02 8.15
CA LYS A 154 15.12 12.74 7.16
C LYS A 154 15.35 11.87 5.92
N PRO A 155 15.48 12.48 4.73
CA PRO A 155 15.78 11.72 3.51
C PRO A 155 17.01 10.83 3.61
N GLU A 156 17.99 11.23 4.40
CA GLU A 156 19.21 10.46 4.63
C GLU A 156 18.94 9.10 5.31
N ASP A 157 17.82 8.96 6.01
CA ASP A 157 17.46 7.72 6.69
C ASP A 157 17.05 6.62 5.71
N PHE A 158 16.92 6.95 4.42
CA PHE A 158 16.52 6.03 3.36
C PHE A 158 17.64 5.64 2.41
N SER A 159 18.82 6.14 2.62
CA SER A 159 19.97 5.82 1.77
C SER A 159 20.71 4.57 2.22
#